data_c98218c3dbdc558c574ee496fb99cd13
#
_entry.id   c98218c3dbdc558c574ee496fb99cd13
#
_cell.length_a   1.000
_cell.length_b   1.000
_cell.length_c   1.000
_cell.angle_alpha   90.00
_cell.angle_beta   90.00
_cell.angle_gamma   90.00
#
_symmetry.space_group_name_H-M   'P 1'
#
loop_
_entity.id
_entity.type
_entity.pdbx_description
1 polymer ?
#
loop_
_entity_poly.entity_id
_entity_poly.type
_entity_poly.pdbx_seq_one_letter_code
_entity_poly.pdbx_strand_id
1 'polypeptide(L)'
;MSGSELKADLWINEYITSWDIYTHGVTKILAYQKTPYQEMYIVETGAFGKGLVLDGKWQSCTVDEFIYHEALVHPGLIAHQNPRRVLVLGGGEGATIREILRWNTIEKVMMIDIDGEVVEACKQHLPEMHQNAFDDPRVELIIADALKILDTTEETWDIIISDLSDPIESGPSFPLFTKEYFAKLQRVLNPGGYVMVQAGPISPPEVGDHARLVSTLKAVFNNVISLSAPTPSYGRSWGFALCSDAAINTNPQPELIDSLLSDKTKGGYRFIDGMTLLGILQTPLYVRQAIASETTVYTLNEPPKFFGTGTMT
;
A
#
# COMPACT_ATOMS: atom_id res chain seq x y z
N MET A 1 -2.18 40.81 -1.87
CA MET A 1 -2.57 39.88 -0.77
C MET A 1 -1.29 39.21 -0.32
N SER A 2 -0.94 39.29 0.97
CA SER A 2 0.25 38.62 1.50
C SER A 2 0.06 37.10 1.37
N GLY A 3 1.01 36.39 0.76
CA GLY A 3 0.92 34.95 0.53
C GLY A 3 1.12 34.08 1.78
N SER A 4 0.91 34.63 2.97
CA SER A 4 1.15 33.96 4.26
C SER A 4 -0.14 33.55 5.00
N GLU A 5 -1.32 33.82 4.45
CA GLU A 5 -2.57 33.41 5.07
C GLU A 5 -2.94 31.99 4.68
N LEU A 6 -3.27 31.16 5.68
CA LEU A 6 -3.87 29.83 5.48
C LEU A 6 -5.26 30.04 4.87
N LYS A 7 -5.63 29.22 3.88
CA LYS A 7 -6.83 29.41 3.06
C LYS A 7 -7.96 28.42 3.39
N ALA A 8 -7.72 27.45 4.27
CA ALA A 8 -8.73 26.48 4.67
C ALA A 8 -9.34 26.86 6.01
N ASP A 9 -10.67 26.70 6.12
CA ASP A 9 -11.41 26.82 7.37
C ASP A 9 -11.62 25.45 8.04
N LEU A 10 -11.36 24.36 7.33
CA LEU A 10 -11.50 22.99 7.78
C LEU A 10 -10.19 22.24 7.58
N TRP A 11 -9.77 21.48 8.56
CA TRP A 11 -8.50 20.79 8.57
C TRP A 11 -8.64 19.32 8.99
N ILE A 12 -7.96 18.42 8.31
CA ILE A 12 -7.75 17.06 8.77
C ILE A 12 -6.38 17.00 9.43
N ASN A 13 -6.37 16.63 10.69
CA ASN A 13 -5.19 16.49 11.52
C ASN A 13 -4.89 15.01 11.67
N GLU A 14 -3.82 14.53 11.04
CA GLU A 14 -3.30 13.19 11.26
C GLU A 14 -2.27 13.22 12.40
N TYR A 15 -2.50 12.42 13.42
CA TYR A 15 -1.56 12.28 14.54
C TYR A 15 -0.43 11.31 14.14
N ILE A 16 0.80 11.82 14.09
CA ILE A 16 2.00 11.08 13.70
C ILE A 16 2.64 10.44 14.93
N THR A 17 2.88 11.24 15.96
CA THR A 17 3.38 10.84 17.27
C THR A 17 2.59 11.59 18.34
N SER A 18 2.87 11.34 19.61
CA SER A 18 2.30 12.15 20.71
C SER A 18 2.75 13.62 20.71
N TRP A 19 3.66 14.00 19.80
CA TRP A 19 4.26 15.34 19.72
C TRP A 19 4.05 16.01 18.37
N ASP A 20 3.65 15.24 17.33
CA ASP A 20 3.63 15.72 15.96
C ASP A 20 2.28 15.45 15.29
N ILE A 21 1.78 16.47 14.61
CA ILE A 21 0.55 16.42 13.82
C ILE A 21 0.88 16.83 12.39
N TYR A 22 0.41 16.06 11.41
CA TYR A 22 0.42 16.46 10.01
C TYR A 22 -0.97 16.90 9.60
N THR A 23 -1.07 18.05 8.97
CA THR A 23 -2.36 18.73 8.77
C THR A 23 -2.55 19.15 7.33
N HIS A 24 -3.71 18.82 6.74
CA HIS A 24 -4.13 19.28 5.42
C HIS A 24 -5.37 20.14 5.49
N GLY A 25 -5.35 21.26 4.78
CA GLY A 25 -6.53 22.09 4.58
C GLY A 25 -7.51 21.45 3.59
N VAL A 26 -8.76 21.36 3.99
CA VAL A 26 -9.87 20.81 3.21
C VAL A 26 -10.69 21.95 2.63
N THR A 27 -10.94 21.90 1.32
CA THR A 27 -11.77 22.87 0.61
C THR A 27 -13.21 22.40 0.44
N LYS A 28 -13.41 21.07 0.44
CA LYS A 28 -14.74 20.46 0.29
C LYS A 28 -14.77 19.02 0.80
N ILE A 29 -15.85 18.64 1.46
CA ILE A 29 -16.18 17.24 1.76
C ILE A 29 -17.04 16.72 0.61
N LEU A 30 -16.58 15.66 -0.06
CA LEU A 30 -17.29 15.02 -1.17
C LEU A 30 -18.16 13.85 -0.66
N ALA A 31 -17.67 13.11 0.32
CA ALA A 31 -18.40 12.06 1.01
C ALA A 31 -17.92 11.94 2.46
N TYR A 32 -18.86 11.56 3.32
CA TYR A 32 -18.60 11.18 4.71
C TYR A 32 -19.48 10.00 5.07
N GLN A 33 -18.89 9.00 5.69
CA GLN A 33 -19.64 7.84 6.18
C GLN A 33 -18.91 7.19 7.36
N LYS A 34 -19.69 6.73 8.32
CA LYS A 34 -19.21 5.83 9.36
C LYS A 34 -19.72 4.43 9.04
N THR A 35 -18.83 3.59 8.53
CA THR A 35 -19.12 2.20 8.21
C THR A 35 -19.04 1.33 9.46
N PRO A 36 -19.38 0.04 9.39
CA PRO A 36 -19.14 -0.89 10.50
C PRO A 36 -17.67 -1.07 10.88
N TYR A 37 -16.75 -0.66 10.01
CA TYR A 37 -15.30 -0.91 10.15
C TYR A 37 -14.50 0.34 10.49
N GLN A 38 -14.88 1.51 9.95
CA GLN A 38 -14.07 2.73 10.03
C GLN A 38 -14.87 4.00 9.71
N GLU A 39 -14.32 5.15 10.06
CA GLU A 39 -14.85 6.45 9.65
C GLU A 39 -14.17 6.90 8.36
N MET A 40 -14.94 7.14 7.30
CA MET A 40 -14.45 7.51 5.99
C MET A 40 -14.78 8.97 5.64
N TYR A 41 -13.80 9.67 5.09
CA TYR A 41 -13.99 10.93 4.36
C TYR A 41 -13.38 10.84 2.97
N ILE A 42 -14.08 11.35 1.96
CA ILE A 42 -13.50 11.73 0.68
C ILE A 42 -13.60 13.24 0.58
N VAL A 43 -12.46 13.91 0.39
CA VAL A 43 -12.34 15.35 0.46
C VAL A 43 -11.59 15.93 -0.73
N GLU A 44 -11.78 17.21 -1.01
CA GLU A 44 -10.89 18.01 -1.85
C GLU A 44 -9.95 18.81 -0.95
N THR A 45 -8.67 18.80 -1.27
CA THR A 45 -7.63 19.59 -0.60
C THR A 45 -7.13 20.70 -1.51
N GLY A 46 -6.48 21.69 -0.94
CA GLY A 46 -5.92 22.80 -1.73
C GLY A 46 -4.65 22.45 -2.51
N ALA A 47 -3.90 21.42 -2.09
CA ALA A 47 -2.59 21.09 -2.64
C ALA A 47 -2.52 19.70 -3.30
N PHE A 48 -3.24 18.71 -2.75
CA PHE A 48 -3.12 17.32 -3.16
C PHE A 48 -4.34 16.78 -3.92
N GLY A 49 -5.27 17.67 -4.33
CA GLY A 49 -6.48 17.28 -5.05
C GLY A 49 -7.48 16.55 -4.16
N LYS A 50 -8.18 15.55 -4.71
CA LYS A 50 -9.07 14.70 -3.92
C LYS A 50 -8.28 13.66 -3.12
N GLY A 51 -8.76 13.35 -1.91
CA GLY A 51 -8.11 12.35 -1.06
C GLY A 51 -9.11 11.49 -0.31
N LEU A 52 -8.70 10.25 -0.04
CA LEU A 52 -9.37 9.31 0.84
C LEU A 52 -8.73 9.37 2.23
N VAL A 53 -9.55 9.47 3.26
CA VAL A 53 -9.14 9.48 4.67
C VAL A 53 -9.96 8.44 5.42
N LEU A 54 -9.30 7.54 6.13
CA LEU A 54 -9.91 6.50 6.96
C LEU A 54 -9.42 6.67 8.41
N ASP A 55 -10.35 6.77 9.35
CA ASP A 55 -10.08 7.00 10.78
C ASP A 55 -9.11 8.18 11.03
N GLY A 56 -9.24 9.24 10.21
CA GLY A 56 -8.39 10.42 10.26
C GLY A 56 -6.99 10.25 9.68
N LYS A 57 -6.69 9.12 9.03
CA LYS A 57 -5.43 8.82 8.36
C LYS A 57 -5.56 8.95 6.84
N TRP A 58 -4.65 9.67 6.21
CA TRP A 58 -4.58 9.79 4.76
C TRP A 58 -4.23 8.44 4.14
N GLN A 59 -5.05 8.01 3.18
CA GLN A 59 -4.84 6.76 2.44
C GLN A 59 -4.27 7.00 1.05
N SER A 60 -4.76 8.03 0.35
CA SER A 60 -4.24 8.42 -0.97
C SER A 60 -4.78 9.80 -1.37
N CYS A 61 -4.02 10.49 -2.23
CA CYS A 61 -4.42 11.78 -2.83
C CYS A 61 -4.15 11.76 -4.34
N THR A 62 -5.05 12.32 -5.15
CA THR A 62 -4.99 12.25 -6.63
C THR A 62 -3.72 12.87 -7.25
N VAL A 63 -3.05 13.77 -6.54
CA VAL A 63 -1.84 14.44 -7.05
C VAL A 63 -0.60 13.55 -6.98
N ASP A 64 -0.48 12.70 -5.95
CA ASP A 64 0.74 11.94 -5.68
C ASP A 64 0.55 10.43 -5.42
N GLU A 65 -0.69 9.92 -5.48
CA GLU A 65 -0.99 8.50 -5.25
C GLU A 65 -0.20 7.56 -6.18
N PHE A 66 0.16 8.03 -7.38
CA PHE A 66 0.94 7.25 -8.34
C PHE A 66 2.31 6.87 -7.79
N ILE A 67 2.92 7.69 -6.94
CA ILE A 67 4.22 7.39 -6.32
C ILE A 67 4.08 6.16 -5.42
N TYR A 68 3.05 6.16 -4.57
CA TYR A 68 2.75 5.05 -3.68
C TYR A 68 2.40 3.77 -4.45
N HIS A 69 1.42 3.86 -5.36
CA HIS A 69 0.92 2.67 -6.04
C HIS A 69 1.91 2.06 -7.03
N GLU A 70 2.68 2.89 -7.75
CA GLU A 70 3.73 2.38 -8.62
C GLU A 70 4.87 1.73 -7.81
N ALA A 71 5.23 2.28 -6.63
CA ALA A 71 6.22 1.69 -5.73
C ALA A 71 5.71 0.40 -5.05
N LEU A 72 4.41 0.31 -4.74
CA LEU A 72 3.82 -0.89 -4.14
C LEU A 72 3.65 -2.02 -5.16
N VAL A 73 3.21 -1.69 -6.38
CA VAL A 73 2.77 -2.71 -7.34
C VAL A 73 3.93 -3.26 -8.17
N HIS A 74 4.69 -2.39 -8.82
CA HIS A 74 5.57 -2.83 -9.89
C HIS A 74 6.82 -3.61 -9.47
N PRO A 75 7.46 -3.39 -8.32
CA PRO A 75 8.66 -4.17 -7.97
C PRO A 75 8.42 -5.68 -7.93
N GLY A 76 7.26 -6.12 -7.42
CA GLY A 76 6.89 -7.53 -7.40
C GLY A 76 6.62 -8.09 -8.81
N LEU A 77 5.89 -7.33 -9.64
CA LEU A 77 5.58 -7.76 -11.01
C LEU A 77 6.84 -7.79 -11.88
N ILE A 78 7.76 -6.82 -11.72
CA ILE A 78 9.06 -6.77 -12.39
C ILE A 78 9.91 -7.96 -11.97
N ALA A 79 9.97 -8.29 -10.68
CA ALA A 79 10.74 -9.42 -10.18
C ALA A 79 10.25 -10.76 -10.77
N HIS A 80 8.94 -10.90 -10.95
CA HIS A 80 8.32 -12.09 -11.55
C HIS A 80 8.47 -12.14 -13.09
N GLN A 81 8.52 -11.00 -13.76
CA GLN A 81 8.67 -10.80 -15.23
C GLN A 81 7.48 -11.23 -16.08
N ASN A 82 6.65 -12.18 -15.66
CA ASN A 82 5.50 -12.66 -16.42
C ASN A 82 4.32 -13.05 -15.52
N PRO A 83 3.85 -12.15 -14.63
CA PRO A 83 2.73 -12.44 -13.72
C PRO A 83 1.43 -12.58 -14.52
N ARG A 84 0.59 -13.53 -14.12
CA ARG A 84 -0.73 -13.77 -14.72
C ARG A 84 -1.87 -13.60 -13.72
N ARG A 85 -1.67 -14.03 -12.49
CA ARG A 85 -2.68 -14.06 -11.44
C ARG A 85 -2.22 -13.23 -10.26
N VAL A 86 -3.01 -12.22 -9.91
CA VAL A 86 -2.68 -11.30 -8.81
C VAL A 86 -3.82 -11.27 -7.79
N LEU A 87 -3.47 -11.40 -6.51
CA LEU A 87 -4.37 -11.17 -5.39
C LEU A 87 -4.05 -9.81 -4.77
N VAL A 88 -5.07 -9.00 -4.57
CA VAL A 88 -5.00 -7.71 -3.85
C VAL A 88 -5.83 -7.81 -2.58
N LEU A 89 -5.26 -7.46 -1.45
CA LEU A 89 -5.90 -7.42 -0.15
C LEU A 89 -5.96 -5.96 0.31
N GLY A 90 -7.17 -5.40 0.41
CA GLY A 90 -7.42 -3.97 0.53
C GLY A 90 -7.37 -3.25 -0.81
N GLY A 91 -6.95 -1.98 -0.82
CA GLY A 91 -6.84 -1.16 -2.03
C GLY A 91 -8.18 -0.58 -2.51
N GLY A 92 -9.08 -0.26 -1.59
CA GLY A 92 -10.48 0.13 -1.85
C GLY A 92 -10.70 1.25 -2.85
N GLU A 93 -9.72 2.14 -3.08
CA GLU A 93 -9.80 3.19 -4.10
C GLU A 93 -9.49 2.71 -5.53
N GLY A 94 -9.00 1.48 -5.71
CA GLY A 94 -8.81 0.83 -6.99
C GLY A 94 -7.56 1.23 -7.78
N ALA A 95 -6.68 2.06 -7.23
CA ALA A 95 -5.44 2.46 -7.91
C ALA A 95 -4.46 1.29 -8.02
N THR A 96 -4.39 0.42 -7.01
CA THR A 96 -3.59 -0.81 -7.04
C THR A 96 -4.00 -1.72 -8.20
N ILE A 97 -5.29 -1.99 -8.38
CA ILE A 97 -5.76 -2.80 -9.52
C ILE A 97 -5.51 -2.11 -10.86
N ARG A 98 -5.64 -0.77 -10.95
CA ARG A 98 -5.28 0.00 -12.13
C ARG A 98 -3.82 -0.24 -12.54
N GLU A 99 -2.89 -0.17 -11.61
CA GLU A 99 -1.47 -0.37 -11.91
C GLU A 99 -1.17 -1.81 -12.34
N ILE A 100 -1.79 -2.81 -11.74
CA ILE A 100 -1.67 -4.22 -12.14
C ILE A 100 -2.15 -4.41 -13.59
N LEU A 101 -3.27 -3.81 -13.96
CA LEU A 101 -3.88 -3.94 -15.29
C LEU A 101 -3.08 -3.27 -16.42
N ARG A 102 -2.02 -2.52 -16.11
CA ARG A 102 -1.04 -2.05 -17.11
C ARG A 102 -0.26 -3.21 -17.73
N TRP A 103 -0.10 -4.32 -17.02
CA TRP A 103 0.63 -5.49 -17.50
C TRP A 103 -0.21 -6.31 -18.47
N ASN A 104 0.31 -6.54 -19.68
CA ASN A 104 -0.36 -7.29 -20.74
C ASN A 104 -0.46 -8.79 -20.42
N THR A 105 0.35 -9.27 -19.48
CA THR A 105 0.39 -10.68 -19.07
C THR A 105 -0.72 -11.06 -18.10
N ILE A 106 -1.37 -10.10 -17.48
CA ILE A 106 -2.39 -10.34 -16.43
C ILE A 106 -3.65 -10.97 -17.04
N GLU A 107 -4.04 -12.10 -16.47
CA GLU A 107 -5.22 -12.87 -16.83
C GLU A 107 -6.33 -12.74 -15.78
N LYS A 108 -5.97 -12.67 -14.49
CA LYS A 108 -6.91 -12.53 -13.37
C LYS A 108 -6.34 -11.64 -12.27
N VAL A 109 -7.17 -10.73 -11.79
CA VAL A 109 -6.94 -9.97 -10.55
C VAL A 109 -8.13 -10.26 -9.63
N MET A 110 -7.87 -10.80 -8.44
CA MET A 110 -8.86 -10.87 -7.38
C MET A 110 -8.53 -9.80 -6.35
N MET A 111 -9.50 -8.94 -6.06
CA MET A 111 -9.38 -7.92 -5.03
C MET A 111 -10.37 -8.24 -3.90
N ILE A 112 -9.87 -8.28 -2.67
CA ILE A 112 -10.68 -8.54 -1.47
C ILE A 112 -10.59 -7.32 -0.56
N ASP A 113 -11.73 -6.69 -0.32
CA ASP A 113 -11.85 -5.60 0.65
C ASP A 113 -12.97 -5.92 1.63
N ILE A 114 -12.77 -5.54 2.90
CA ILE A 114 -13.78 -5.79 3.94
C ILE A 114 -14.90 -4.75 3.90
N ASP A 115 -14.62 -3.55 3.38
CA ASP A 115 -15.51 -2.40 3.46
C ASP A 115 -16.07 -2.00 2.08
N GLY A 116 -17.17 -2.63 1.71
CA GLY A 116 -17.87 -2.34 0.45
C GLY A 116 -18.39 -0.91 0.34
N GLU A 117 -18.66 -0.23 1.46
CA GLU A 117 -19.13 1.15 1.47
C GLU A 117 -18.00 2.11 1.10
N VAL A 118 -16.78 1.85 1.55
CA VAL A 118 -15.58 2.59 1.11
C VAL A 118 -15.34 2.39 -0.37
N VAL A 119 -15.39 1.14 -0.85
CA VAL A 119 -15.19 0.84 -2.28
C VAL A 119 -16.21 1.57 -3.16
N GLU A 120 -17.50 1.55 -2.81
CA GLU A 120 -18.53 2.22 -3.60
C GLU A 120 -18.37 3.76 -3.56
N ALA A 121 -18.00 4.34 -2.42
CA ALA A 121 -17.71 5.76 -2.33
C ALA A 121 -16.49 6.15 -3.19
N CYS A 122 -15.44 5.32 -3.20
CA CYS A 122 -14.27 5.55 -4.05
C CYS A 122 -14.61 5.43 -5.54
N LYS A 123 -15.41 4.45 -5.96
CA LYS A 123 -15.89 4.35 -7.35
C LYS A 123 -16.63 5.61 -7.79
N GLN A 124 -17.45 6.17 -6.91
CA GLN A 124 -18.24 7.36 -7.23
C GLN A 124 -17.41 8.65 -7.23
N HIS A 125 -16.50 8.84 -6.29
CA HIS A 125 -15.87 10.14 -6.03
C HIS A 125 -14.41 10.24 -6.45
N LEU A 126 -13.72 9.10 -6.67
CA LEU A 126 -12.30 9.03 -7.02
C LEU A 126 -12.05 8.31 -8.39
N PRO A 127 -12.81 8.64 -9.46
CA PRO A 127 -12.63 8.00 -10.76
C PRO A 127 -11.23 8.21 -11.33
N GLU A 128 -10.53 9.25 -10.94
CA GLU A 128 -9.15 9.54 -11.34
C GLU A 128 -8.17 8.47 -10.83
N MET A 129 -8.46 7.87 -9.66
CA MET A 129 -7.61 6.83 -9.07
C MET A 129 -7.81 5.47 -9.73
N HIS A 130 -9.04 4.98 -9.80
CA HIS A 130 -9.30 3.64 -10.36
C HIS A 130 -9.36 3.60 -11.90
N GLN A 131 -9.67 4.70 -12.59
CA GLN A 131 -9.75 4.79 -14.07
C GLN A 131 -10.55 3.64 -14.71
N ASN A 132 -11.71 3.30 -14.13
CA ASN A 132 -12.58 2.18 -14.49
C ASN A 132 -11.95 0.78 -14.34
N ALA A 133 -10.89 0.63 -13.53
CA ALA A 133 -10.26 -0.66 -13.31
C ALA A 133 -11.20 -1.72 -12.71
N PHE A 134 -12.19 -1.30 -11.93
CA PHE A 134 -13.22 -2.20 -11.38
C PHE A 134 -14.10 -2.87 -12.45
N ASP A 135 -14.22 -2.25 -13.64
CA ASP A 135 -15.04 -2.75 -14.74
C ASP A 135 -14.26 -3.63 -15.73
N ASP A 136 -12.94 -3.79 -15.53
CA ASP A 136 -12.12 -4.66 -16.39
C ASP A 136 -12.53 -6.13 -16.17
N PRO A 137 -12.81 -6.90 -17.25
CA PRO A 137 -13.31 -8.28 -17.14
C PRO A 137 -12.32 -9.24 -16.46
N ARG A 138 -11.07 -8.86 -16.27
CA ARG A 138 -10.07 -9.64 -15.53
C ARG A 138 -10.16 -9.45 -14.02
N VAL A 139 -10.92 -8.46 -13.53
CA VAL A 139 -11.04 -8.09 -12.12
C VAL A 139 -12.24 -8.77 -11.49
N GLU A 140 -12.00 -9.48 -10.40
CA GLU A 140 -13.01 -10.02 -9.50
C GLU A 140 -12.90 -9.30 -8.16
N LEU A 141 -13.91 -8.46 -7.84
CA LEU A 141 -14.01 -7.77 -6.54
C LEU A 141 -14.86 -8.61 -5.59
N ILE A 142 -14.31 -8.92 -4.42
CA ILE A 142 -14.99 -9.65 -3.34
C ILE A 142 -15.02 -8.77 -2.09
N ILE A 143 -16.23 -8.45 -1.62
CA ILE A 143 -16.41 -7.77 -0.34
C ILE A 143 -16.51 -8.81 0.77
N ALA A 144 -15.41 -9.04 1.48
CA ALA A 144 -15.31 -10.07 2.51
C ALA A 144 -14.10 -9.85 3.43
N ASP A 145 -14.10 -10.56 4.55
CA ASP A 145 -12.93 -10.69 5.42
C ASP A 145 -11.85 -11.55 4.72
N ALA A 146 -10.70 -10.94 4.45
CA ALA A 146 -9.58 -11.57 3.77
C ALA A 146 -9.07 -12.83 4.49
N LEU A 147 -9.08 -12.86 5.84
CA LEU A 147 -8.66 -14.04 6.60
C LEU A 147 -9.54 -15.25 6.31
N LYS A 148 -10.86 -15.05 6.21
CA LYS A 148 -11.80 -16.13 5.91
C LYS A 148 -11.61 -16.70 4.52
N ILE A 149 -11.35 -15.83 3.53
CA ILE A 149 -11.06 -16.27 2.16
C ILE A 149 -9.73 -17.02 2.12
N LEU A 150 -8.68 -16.44 2.74
CA LEU A 150 -7.38 -17.09 2.80
C LEU A 150 -7.41 -18.45 3.51
N ASP A 151 -8.26 -18.65 4.51
CA ASP A 151 -8.35 -19.93 5.21
C ASP A 151 -8.92 -21.07 4.36
N THR A 152 -9.78 -20.76 3.41
CA THR A 152 -10.57 -21.74 2.65
C THR A 152 -10.16 -21.86 1.18
N THR A 153 -9.48 -20.85 0.63
CA THR A 153 -9.12 -20.86 -0.80
C THR A 153 -8.07 -21.90 -1.13
N GLU A 154 -8.28 -22.58 -2.27
CA GLU A 154 -7.28 -23.43 -2.94
C GLU A 154 -6.63 -22.71 -4.13
N GLU A 155 -7.10 -21.50 -4.47
CA GLU A 155 -6.50 -20.71 -5.55
C GLU A 155 -5.11 -20.23 -5.13
N THR A 156 -4.21 -20.16 -6.14
CA THR A 156 -2.84 -19.69 -5.94
C THR A 156 -2.51 -18.52 -6.89
N TRP A 157 -1.51 -17.73 -6.51
CA TRP A 157 -1.23 -16.43 -7.10
C TRP A 157 0.26 -16.28 -7.41
N ASP A 158 0.56 -15.61 -8.53
CA ASP A 158 1.93 -15.25 -8.88
C ASP A 158 2.41 -14.06 -8.06
N ILE A 159 1.49 -13.11 -7.82
CA ILE A 159 1.74 -11.92 -7.02
C ILE A 159 0.61 -11.74 -6.01
N ILE A 160 0.97 -11.39 -4.79
CA ILE A 160 0.02 -10.94 -3.76
C ILE A 160 0.42 -9.54 -3.34
N ILE A 161 -0.53 -8.61 -3.31
CA ILE A 161 -0.32 -7.23 -2.85
C ILE A 161 -1.19 -7.02 -1.62
N SER A 162 -0.54 -6.75 -0.49
CA SER A 162 -1.20 -6.38 0.77
C SER A 162 -1.19 -4.85 0.89
N ASP A 163 -2.30 -4.25 0.45
CA ASP A 163 -2.55 -2.80 0.41
C ASP A 163 -3.61 -2.43 1.45
N LEU A 164 -3.29 -2.71 2.69
CA LEU A 164 -4.18 -2.54 3.84
C LEU A 164 -3.89 -1.21 4.55
N SER A 165 -4.90 -0.64 5.20
CA SER A 165 -4.70 0.49 6.12
C SER A 165 -3.76 0.11 7.26
N ASP A 166 -3.11 1.11 7.87
CA ASP A 166 -2.20 0.91 9.00
C ASP A 166 -2.87 0.14 10.14
N PRO A 167 -2.12 -0.73 10.83
CA PRO A 167 -2.63 -1.54 11.94
C PRO A 167 -2.76 -0.72 13.23
N ILE A 168 -3.71 0.21 13.26
CA ILE A 168 -4.06 0.97 14.45
C ILE A 168 -4.90 0.12 15.41
N GLU A 169 -4.81 0.39 16.72
CA GLU A 169 -5.45 -0.44 17.76
C GLU A 169 -6.97 -0.61 17.60
N SER A 170 -7.65 0.41 17.05
CA SER A 170 -9.11 0.40 16.83
C SER A 170 -9.53 -0.05 15.42
N GLY A 171 -8.57 -0.25 14.50
CA GLY A 171 -8.84 -0.55 13.10
C GLY A 171 -9.00 -2.05 12.83
N PRO A 172 -9.55 -2.41 11.66
CA PRO A 172 -9.80 -3.81 11.30
C PRO A 172 -8.54 -4.57 10.88
N SER A 173 -7.43 -3.89 10.59
CA SER A 173 -6.28 -4.44 9.88
C SER A 173 -5.18 -5.05 10.76
N PHE A 174 -5.16 -4.78 12.08
CA PHE A 174 -4.05 -5.22 12.93
C PHE A 174 -3.74 -6.75 12.90
N PRO A 175 -4.70 -7.68 12.74
CA PRO A 175 -4.38 -9.11 12.63
C PRO A 175 -3.68 -9.46 11.30
N LEU A 176 -3.83 -8.59 10.28
CA LEU A 176 -3.32 -8.76 8.93
C LEU A 176 -1.86 -8.32 8.77
N PHE A 177 -1.14 -8.10 9.86
CA PHE A 177 0.29 -7.79 9.92
C PHE A 177 1.08 -8.75 10.79
N THR A 178 0.51 -9.92 11.10
CA THR A 178 1.11 -10.92 11.96
C THR A 178 1.80 -12.04 11.17
N LYS A 179 2.71 -12.76 11.82
CA LYS A 179 3.38 -13.92 11.24
C LYS A 179 2.38 -14.96 10.71
N GLU A 180 1.30 -15.17 11.45
CA GLU A 180 0.26 -16.14 11.08
C GLU A 180 -0.47 -15.73 9.80
N TYR A 181 -0.73 -14.44 9.62
CA TYR A 181 -1.29 -13.92 8.38
C TYR A 181 -0.32 -14.10 7.20
N PHE A 182 0.94 -13.70 7.35
CA PHE A 182 1.93 -13.85 6.28
C PHE A 182 2.18 -15.30 5.89
N ALA A 183 2.08 -16.24 6.84
CA ALA A 183 2.13 -17.67 6.54
C ALA A 183 0.94 -18.14 5.66
N LYS A 184 -0.25 -17.52 5.83
CA LYS A 184 -1.39 -17.79 4.94
C LYS A 184 -1.12 -17.25 3.53
N LEU A 185 -0.49 -16.07 3.39
CA LEU A 185 -0.10 -15.54 2.08
C LEU A 185 0.93 -16.47 1.40
N GLN A 186 1.95 -16.91 2.14
CA GLN A 186 2.95 -17.84 1.61
C GLN A 186 2.31 -19.14 1.10
N ARG A 187 1.31 -19.67 1.81
CA ARG A 187 0.60 -20.91 1.42
C ARG A 187 -0.11 -20.78 0.06
N VAL A 188 -0.66 -19.62 -0.26
CA VAL A 188 -1.41 -19.37 -1.50
C VAL A 188 -0.55 -18.73 -2.58
N LEU A 189 0.76 -18.62 -2.37
CA LEU A 189 1.70 -18.10 -3.36
C LEU A 189 2.21 -19.23 -4.25
N ASN A 190 2.22 -19.01 -5.56
CA ASN A 190 2.82 -19.94 -6.51
C ASN A 190 4.34 -20.06 -6.28
N PRO A 191 4.96 -21.19 -6.59
CA PRO A 191 6.41 -21.30 -6.60
C PRO A 191 7.04 -20.20 -7.49
N GLY A 192 7.98 -19.43 -6.93
CA GLY A 192 8.59 -18.29 -7.62
C GLY A 192 7.75 -17.01 -7.61
N GLY A 193 6.63 -17.00 -6.91
CA GLY A 193 5.79 -15.81 -6.73
C GLY A 193 6.35 -14.83 -5.72
N TYR A 194 5.75 -13.63 -5.67
CA TYR A 194 6.18 -12.53 -4.80
C TYR A 194 5.01 -11.92 -4.04
N VAL A 195 5.29 -11.47 -2.82
CA VAL A 195 4.36 -10.68 -2.01
C VAL A 195 4.90 -9.27 -1.88
N MET A 196 4.06 -8.28 -2.18
CA MET A 196 4.30 -6.87 -1.88
C MET A 196 3.43 -6.46 -0.70
N VAL A 197 4.02 -5.74 0.24
CA VAL A 197 3.33 -5.29 1.46
C VAL A 197 3.60 -3.80 1.66
N GLN A 198 2.54 -3.00 1.86
CA GLN A 198 2.75 -1.70 2.46
C GLN A 198 3.27 -1.92 3.89
N ALA A 199 4.33 -1.20 4.25
CA ALA A 199 5.08 -1.51 5.47
C ALA A 199 5.28 -0.30 6.40
N GLY A 200 4.39 0.68 6.28
CA GLY A 200 4.33 1.85 7.16
C GLY A 200 5.45 2.88 6.93
N PRO A 201 5.47 3.94 7.73
CA PRO A 201 6.43 5.02 7.59
C PRO A 201 7.85 4.58 7.98
N ILE A 202 8.84 5.22 7.35
CA ILE A 202 10.26 4.99 7.66
C ILE A 202 10.94 6.22 8.25
N SER A 203 10.21 7.24 8.68
CA SER A 203 10.81 8.38 9.35
C SER A 203 11.52 7.95 10.65
N PRO A 204 12.57 8.62 11.09
CA PRO A 204 13.35 8.17 12.26
C PRO A 204 12.53 7.92 13.54
N PRO A 205 11.47 8.68 13.85
CA PRO A 205 10.63 8.37 15.01
C PRO A 205 9.77 7.11 14.89
N GLU A 206 9.48 6.68 13.64
CA GLU A 206 8.50 5.62 13.33
C GLU A 206 9.16 4.36 12.76
N VAL A 207 10.44 4.41 12.38
CA VAL A 207 11.16 3.31 11.70
C VAL A 207 11.16 1.99 12.46
N GLY A 208 10.94 2.02 13.78
CA GLY A 208 10.85 0.82 14.61
C GLY A 208 9.73 -0.13 14.21
N ASP A 209 8.55 0.42 13.88
CA ASP A 209 7.39 -0.37 13.45
C ASP A 209 7.63 -1.03 12.09
N HIS A 210 8.22 -0.27 11.14
CA HIS A 210 8.67 -0.81 9.86
C HIS A 210 9.70 -1.93 10.03
N ALA A 211 10.72 -1.72 10.87
CA ALA A 211 11.76 -2.71 11.12
C ALA A 211 11.18 -4.01 11.70
N ARG A 212 10.23 -3.90 12.64
CA ARG A 212 9.55 -5.05 13.25
C ARG A 212 8.65 -5.78 12.25
N LEU A 213 7.98 -5.05 11.36
CA LEU A 213 7.21 -5.69 10.29
C LEU A 213 8.12 -6.46 9.33
N VAL A 214 9.26 -5.88 8.93
CA VAL A 214 10.27 -6.58 8.12
C VAL A 214 10.84 -7.81 8.84
N SER A 215 11.07 -7.73 10.16
CA SER A 215 11.46 -8.88 10.99
C SER A 215 10.38 -9.98 10.98
N THR A 216 9.11 -9.57 11.06
CA THR A 216 7.96 -10.50 11.00
C THR A 216 7.89 -11.22 9.65
N LEU A 217 8.09 -10.50 8.55
CA LEU A 217 8.13 -11.08 7.20
C LEU A 217 9.30 -12.05 7.03
N LYS A 218 10.50 -11.73 7.56
CA LYS A 218 11.67 -12.61 7.55
C LYS A 218 11.47 -13.90 8.37
N ALA A 219 10.54 -13.92 9.31
CA ALA A 219 10.16 -15.14 10.03
C ALA A 219 9.29 -16.10 9.20
N VAL A 220 8.86 -15.67 7.99
CA VAL A 220 8.01 -16.45 7.07
C VAL A 220 8.70 -16.69 5.73
N PHE A 221 9.24 -15.64 5.09
CA PHE A 221 9.82 -15.72 3.75
C PHE A 221 11.35 -15.79 3.79
N ASN A 222 11.94 -16.56 2.87
CA ASN A 222 13.40 -16.70 2.78
C ASN A 222 14.10 -15.42 2.34
N ASN A 223 13.45 -14.59 1.52
CA ASN A 223 13.98 -13.34 1.01
C ASN A 223 12.99 -12.20 1.27
N VAL A 224 13.44 -11.16 1.95
CA VAL A 224 12.66 -9.96 2.25
C VAL A 224 13.53 -8.73 2.02
N ILE A 225 13.07 -7.84 1.13
CA ILE A 225 13.73 -6.59 0.80
C ILE A 225 12.82 -5.44 1.21
N SER A 226 13.34 -4.49 1.97
CA SER A 226 12.70 -3.22 2.26
C SER A 226 12.96 -2.23 1.13
N LEU A 227 11.90 -1.54 0.67
CA LEU A 227 11.96 -0.45 -0.28
C LEU A 227 11.28 0.78 0.34
N SER A 228 11.50 1.95 -0.26
CA SER A 228 10.80 3.15 0.19
C SER A 228 10.62 4.15 -0.93
N ALA A 229 9.51 4.89 -0.88
CA ALA A 229 9.24 6.01 -1.77
C ALA A 229 8.76 7.23 -0.96
N PRO A 230 9.05 8.46 -1.43
CA PRO A 230 8.47 9.66 -0.82
C PRO A 230 6.96 9.67 -1.10
N THR A 231 6.16 9.96 -0.08
CA THR A 231 4.72 10.16 -0.25
C THR A 231 4.35 11.53 0.34
N PRO A 232 4.40 12.59 -0.47
CA PRO A 232 4.25 13.96 0.02
C PRO A 232 2.94 14.23 0.77
N SER A 233 1.83 13.65 0.34
CA SER A 233 0.54 13.77 1.03
C SER A 233 0.52 13.12 2.42
N TYR A 234 1.45 12.19 2.71
CA TYR A 234 1.62 11.61 4.05
C TYR A 234 2.63 12.41 4.89
N GLY A 235 3.28 13.43 4.31
CA GLY A 235 4.33 14.23 4.97
C GLY A 235 5.64 13.50 5.24
N ARG A 236 5.80 12.26 4.77
CA ARG A 236 6.96 11.41 5.04
C ARG A 236 7.17 10.34 3.98
N SER A 237 8.34 9.71 3.99
CA SER A 237 8.61 8.56 3.14
C SER A 237 7.91 7.32 3.69
N TRP A 238 7.35 6.54 2.76
CA TRP A 238 6.65 5.30 3.06
C TRP A 238 7.50 4.10 2.70
N GLY A 239 7.47 3.09 3.56
CA GLY A 239 8.17 1.83 3.39
C GLY A 239 7.27 0.77 2.76
N PHE A 240 7.89 -0.10 1.98
CA PHE A 240 7.28 -1.28 1.41
C PHE A 240 8.20 -2.48 1.64
N ALA A 241 7.64 -3.68 1.55
CA ALA A 241 8.43 -4.91 1.59
C ALA A 241 8.11 -5.79 0.39
N LEU A 242 9.16 -6.27 -0.27
CA LEU A 242 9.09 -7.30 -1.31
C LEU A 242 9.59 -8.61 -0.72
N CYS A 243 8.75 -9.63 -0.75
CA CYS A 243 8.98 -10.93 -0.11
C CYS A 243 8.84 -12.08 -1.11
N SER A 244 9.68 -13.10 -0.97
CA SER A 244 9.59 -14.32 -1.76
C SER A 244 10.45 -15.44 -1.13
N ASP A 245 10.17 -16.69 -1.46
CA ASP A 245 11.10 -17.79 -1.25
C ASP A 245 12.13 -17.92 -2.39
N ALA A 246 11.84 -17.30 -3.55
CA ALA A 246 12.80 -17.15 -4.65
C ALA A 246 13.79 -16.00 -4.39
N ALA A 247 14.93 -16.03 -5.05
CA ALA A 247 15.92 -14.97 -4.96
C ALA A 247 15.37 -13.64 -5.52
N ILE A 248 15.68 -12.53 -4.85
CA ILE A 248 15.31 -11.18 -5.26
C ILE A 248 16.57 -10.46 -5.75
N ASN A 249 16.54 -9.94 -6.98
CA ASN A 249 17.63 -9.12 -7.52
C ASN A 249 17.51 -7.69 -6.96
N THR A 250 18.43 -7.32 -6.08
CA THR A 250 18.49 -5.98 -5.46
C THR A 250 19.34 -4.96 -6.23
N ASN A 251 19.95 -5.38 -7.33
CA ASN A 251 20.79 -4.52 -8.17
C ASN A 251 20.48 -4.77 -9.66
N PRO A 252 19.22 -4.55 -10.10
CA PRO A 252 18.84 -4.74 -11.49
C PRO A 252 19.56 -3.73 -12.39
N GLN A 253 19.78 -4.11 -13.66
CA GLN A 253 20.24 -3.18 -14.68
C GLN A 253 19.06 -2.34 -15.18
N PRO A 254 19.10 -1.00 -15.06
CA PRO A 254 17.98 -0.14 -15.41
C PRO A 254 17.44 -0.35 -16.84
N GLU A 255 18.34 -0.47 -17.81
CA GLU A 255 17.98 -0.63 -19.22
C GLU A 255 17.21 -1.94 -19.49
N LEU A 256 17.50 -3.01 -18.74
CA LEU A 256 16.76 -4.26 -18.85
C LEU A 256 15.35 -4.14 -18.25
N ILE A 257 15.21 -3.35 -17.17
CA ILE A 257 13.90 -3.07 -16.58
C ILE A 257 13.07 -2.21 -17.53
N ASP A 258 13.63 -1.15 -18.12
CA ASP A 258 12.95 -0.30 -19.07
C ASP A 258 12.48 -1.09 -20.30
N SER A 259 13.34 -1.99 -20.81
CA SER A 259 12.99 -2.91 -21.89
C SER A 259 11.83 -3.84 -21.50
N LEU A 260 11.87 -4.45 -20.30
CA LEU A 260 10.81 -5.29 -19.77
C LEU A 260 9.47 -4.54 -19.68
N LEU A 261 9.49 -3.34 -19.09
CA LEU A 261 8.29 -2.51 -18.95
C LEU A 261 7.70 -2.13 -20.31
N SER A 262 8.57 -1.74 -21.26
CA SER A 262 8.14 -1.41 -22.63
C SER A 262 7.53 -2.60 -23.36
N ASP A 263 8.05 -3.82 -23.17
CA ASP A 263 7.59 -5.03 -23.84
C ASP A 263 6.30 -5.60 -23.21
N LYS A 264 6.20 -5.57 -21.88
CA LYS A 264 5.17 -6.30 -21.13
C LYS A 264 4.00 -5.45 -20.67
N THR A 265 4.05 -4.12 -20.85
CA THR A 265 3.05 -3.23 -20.28
C THR A 265 2.53 -2.22 -21.28
N LYS A 266 1.44 -1.53 -20.91
CA LYS A 266 0.86 -0.41 -21.66
C LYS A 266 1.62 0.91 -21.45
N GLY A 267 2.64 0.92 -20.56
CA GLY A 267 3.36 2.12 -20.17
C GLY A 267 2.50 3.14 -19.41
N GLY A 268 2.89 4.42 -19.50
CA GLY A 268 2.17 5.53 -18.85
C GLY A 268 2.55 5.71 -17.38
N TYR A 269 3.71 5.22 -16.98
CA TYR A 269 4.28 5.41 -15.64
C TYR A 269 4.65 6.86 -15.40
N ARG A 270 4.57 7.29 -14.15
CA ARG A 270 4.92 8.63 -13.69
C ARG A 270 6.05 8.62 -12.67
N PHE A 271 6.27 7.48 -12.03
CA PHE A 271 7.29 7.30 -11.00
C PHE A 271 8.27 6.19 -11.32
N ILE A 272 7.79 5.01 -11.72
CA ILE A 272 8.64 3.84 -11.88
C ILE A 272 9.30 3.77 -13.28
N ASP A 273 10.59 3.61 -13.29
CA ASP A 273 11.45 3.19 -14.40
C ASP A 273 12.61 2.37 -13.85
N GLY A 274 13.54 1.95 -14.69
CA GLY A 274 14.69 1.15 -14.26
C GLY A 274 15.57 1.85 -13.24
N MET A 275 15.80 3.16 -13.40
CA MET A 275 16.62 3.96 -12.48
C MET A 275 15.91 4.16 -11.14
N THR A 276 14.62 4.44 -11.17
CA THR A 276 13.81 4.61 -9.96
C THR A 276 13.72 3.31 -9.18
N LEU A 277 13.48 2.18 -9.87
CA LEU A 277 13.48 0.86 -9.22
C LEU A 277 14.81 0.59 -8.52
N LEU A 278 15.93 0.79 -9.21
CA LEU A 278 17.26 0.63 -8.61
C LEU A 278 17.42 1.54 -7.37
N GLY A 279 16.96 2.78 -7.45
CA GLY A 279 17.02 3.75 -6.35
C GLY A 279 16.21 3.33 -5.13
N ILE A 280 14.92 2.94 -5.31
CA ILE A 280 14.05 2.56 -4.18
C ILE A 280 14.44 1.23 -3.53
N LEU A 281 15.14 0.35 -4.24
CA LEU A 281 15.72 -0.88 -3.69
C LEU A 281 16.92 -0.61 -2.76
N GLN A 282 17.49 0.62 -2.79
CA GLN A 282 18.62 1.02 -1.95
C GLN A 282 18.14 1.74 -0.68
N THR A 283 17.59 0.99 0.25
CA THR A 283 17.06 1.52 1.51
C THR A 283 18.12 2.32 2.29
N PRO A 284 17.79 3.48 2.90
CA PRO A 284 18.72 4.30 3.66
C PRO A 284 19.43 3.54 4.79
N LEU A 285 20.66 3.96 5.13
CA LEU A 285 21.50 3.29 6.12
C LEU A 285 20.81 3.10 7.48
N TYR A 286 20.15 4.14 8.01
CA TYR A 286 19.49 4.08 9.30
C TYR A 286 18.33 3.07 9.32
N VAL A 287 17.59 2.92 8.21
CA VAL A 287 16.53 1.92 8.07
C VAL A 287 17.12 0.51 8.07
N ARG A 288 18.20 0.30 7.29
CA ARG A 288 18.90 -1.00 7.29
C ARG A 288 19.46 -1.37 8.66
N GLN A 289 19.96 -0.39 9.43
CA GLN A 289 20.44 -0.59 10.79
C GLN A 289 19.29 -0.94 11.75
N ALA A 290 18.15 -0.24 11.65
CA ALA A 290 16.96 -0.56 12.43
C ALA A 290 16.47 -1.99 12.15
N ILE A 291 16.36 -2.37 10.87
CA ILE A 291 15.99 -3.74 10.45
C ILE A 291 16.99 -4.79 10.95
N ALA A 292 18.27 -4.49 10.90
CA ALA A 292 19.33 -5.44 11.33
C ALA A 292 19.33 -5.66 12.85
N SER A 293 18.92 -4.68 13.63
CA SER A 293 18.87 -4.75 15.10
C SER A 293 17.53 -5.28 15.62
N GLU A 294 16.48 -5.32 14.81
CA GLU A 294 15.15 -5.77 15.24
C GLU A 294 15.05 -7.30 15.18
N THR A 295 14.58 -7.90 16.26
CA THR A 295 14.39 -9.35 16.38
C THR A 295 12.97 -9.73 16.78
N THR A 296 12.14 -8.75 17.15
CA THR A 296 10.77 -8.99 17.56
C THR A 296 9.89 -9.28 16.35
N VAL A 297 8.90 -10.13 16.53
CA VAL A 297 7.97 -10.58 15.50
C VAL A 297 6.56 -10.28 15.98
N TYR A 298 5.75 -9.67 15.13
CA TYR A 298 4.31 -9.54 15.38
C TYR A 298 3.61 -10.89 15.25
N THR A 299 2.80 -11.23 16.24
CA THR A 299 1.99 -12.45 16.29
C THR A 299 0.54 -12.11 16.64
N LEU A 300 -0.38 -13.06 16.51
CA LEU A 300 -1.77 -12.86 16.96
C LEU A 300 -1.88 -12.55 18.46
N ASN A 301 -0.92 -13.01 19.28
CA ASN A 301 -0.87 -12.70 20.71
C ASN A 301 -0.28 -11.31 21.00
N GLU A 302 0.61 -10.83 20.13
CA GLU A 302 1.26 -9.53 20.20
C GLU A 302 1.21 -8.85 18.83
N PRO A 303 0.01 -8.40 18.37
CA PRO A 303 -0.16 -7.76 17.07
C PRO A 303 0.40 -6.33 17.07
N PRO A 304 0.66 -5.75 15.89
CA PRO A 304 1.06 -4.35 15.81
C PRO A 304 -0.04 -3.41 16.30
N LYS A 305 0.39 -2.29 16.89
CA LYS A 305 -0.49 -1.22 17.34
C LYS A 305 0.19 0.11 17.03
N PHE A 306 -0.02 0.61 15.81
CA PHE A 306 0.56 1.87 15.41
C PHE A 306 -0.15 3.04 16.09
N PHE A 307 0.59 4.13 16.27
CA PHE A 307 0.10 5.30 16.98
C PHE A 307 -0.99 6.03 16.19
N GLY A 308 -2.04 6.36 16.91
CA GLY A 308 -2.94 7.44 16.58
C GLY A 308 -3.99 7.16 15.51
N THR A 309 -5.00 7.95 15.63
CA THR A 309 -6.03 8.27 14.64
C THR A 309 -5.86 9.73 14.26
N GLY A 310 -6.74 10.27 13.42
CA GLY A 310 -6.79 11.69 13.14
C GLY A 310 -8.14 12.31 13.54
N THR A 311 -8.24 13.61 13.41
CA THR A 311 -9.49 14.34 13.63
C THR A 311 -9.71 15.41 12.56
N MET A 312 -10.98 15.68 12.23
CA MET A 312 -11.37 16.84 11.46
C MET A 312 -11.71 17.99 12.42
N THR A 313 -11.13 19.16 12.20
CA THR A 313 -11.37 20.38 12.99
C THR A 313 -11.58 21.60 12.10
#